data_7473a018e1d9f6b9f4f5b8d754470ac1
#
_entry.id   7473a018e1d9f6b9f4f5b8d754470ac1
#
_cell.length_a   1.000
_cell.length_b   1.000
_cell.length_c   1.000
_cell.angle_alpha   90.00
_cell.angle_beta   90.00
_cell.angle_gamma   90.00
#
_symmetry.space_group_name_H-M   'P 1'
#
loop_
_entity.id
_entity.type
_entity.pdbx_description
1 polymer ?
#
loop_
_entity_poly.entity_id
_entity_poly.type
_entity_poly.pdbx_seq_one_letter_code
_entity_poly.pdbx_strand_id
1 'polypeptide(L)'
;TDETEQNNLLKEALFVDTGKVGDMCDYDATVGCYKVDDYTIRYVTAQYIDLNNFLISCTNTWLVYKPYYEAGMDTTGTLTTTNYGTAIENTMSYGPYKLVSLQADKQMVFVQNENWYGYEKQEDGSLLSMTNFEVDGESVPQYAATSIVVDVMDDSSAKQAFLKGELAEWSPSPEEVFAFATSDRLYKVDDTFTMSFFFNCGLKS
;
A
#
# COMPACT_ATOMS: atom_id res chain seq x y z
N THR A 1 12.74 -21.11 -15.33
CA THR A 1 12.36 -20.40 -16.56
C THR A 1 13.37 -19.33 -16.85
N ASP A 2 13.87 -19.32 -18.10
CA ASP A 2 14.84 -18.36 -18.59
C ASP A 2 14.22 -16.94 -18.49
N GLU A 3 15.02 -15.96 -18.11
CA GLU A 3 14.63 -14.55 -18.02
C GLU A 3 13.99 -14.04 -19.32
N THR A 4 14.45 -14.54 -20.46
CA THR A 4 13.90 -14.26 -21.79
C THR A 4 12.47 -14.77 -21.92
N GLU A 5 12.17 -15.96 -21.41
CA GLU A 5 10.82 -16.56 -21.45
C GLU A 5 9.85 -15.81 -20.53
N GLN A 6 10.29 -15.42 -19.34
CA GLN A 6 9.49 -14.57 -18.44
C GLN A 6 9.18 -13.21 -19.06
N ASN A 7 10.16 -12.59 -19.70
CA ASN A 7 9.97 -11.31 -20.36
C ASN A 7 9.03 -11.41 -21.57
N ASN A 8 9.05 -12.51 -22.29
CA ASN A 8 8.12 -12.76 -23.40
C ASN A 8 6.68 -12.96 -22.88
N LEU A 9 6.52 -13.76 -21.81
CA LEU A 9 5.21 -13.96 -21.17
C LEU A 9 4.64 -12.65 -20.61
N LEU A 10 5.49 -11.80 -20.02
CA LEU A 10 5.09 -10.49 -19.55
C LEU A 10 4.66 -9.56 -20.69
N LYS A 11 5.39 -9.59 -21.82
CA LYS A 11 5.01 -8.85 -23.02
C LYS A 11 3.67 -9.32 -23.58
N GLU A 12 3.46 -10.63 -23.70
CA GLU A 12 2.19 -11.20 -24.13
C GLU A 12 1.03 -10.81 -23.20
N ALA A 13 1.26 -10.74 -21.89
CA ALA A 13 0.24 -10.34 -20.92
C ALA A 13 -0.07 -8.83 -20.95
N LEU A 14 0.92 -8.00 -21.28
CA LEU A 14 0.79 -6.53 -21.30
C LEU A 14 0.32 -5.99 -22.66
N PHE A 15 0.42 -6.79 -23.71
CA PHE A 15 0.01 -6.37 -25.06
C PHE A 15 -1.34 -6.97 -25.42
N VAL A 16 -2.25 -6.11 -25.88
CA VAL A 16 -3.48 -6.56 -26.50
C VAL A 16 -3.12 -7.31 -27.78
N ASP A 17 -3.91 -8.30 -28.10
CA ASP A 17 -3.82 -9.03 -29.36
C ASP A 17 -4.09 -8.10 -30.55
N THR A 18 -3.06 -7.36 -30.92
CA THR A 18 -3.00 -6.56 -32.15
C THR A 18 -2.54 -7.42 -33.33
N GLY A 19 -2.33 -8.74 -33.11
CA GLY A 19 -1.70 -9.63 -34.05
C GLY A 19 -0.19 -9.43 -34.21
N LYS A 20 0.42 -8.58 -33.36
CA LYS A 20 1.86 -8.30 -33.38
C LYS A 20 2.42 -8.42 -31.98
N VAL A 21 3.14 -9.47 -31.73
CA VAL A 21 3.90 -9.67 -30.48
C VAL A 21 4.89 -8.51 -30.30
N GLY A 22 4.79 -7.81 -29.19
CA GLY A 22 5.69 -6.72 -28.84
C GLY A 22 5.17 -5.30 -29.09
N ASP A 23 4.02 -5.13 -29.74
CA ASP A 23 3.39 -3.83 -29.83
C ASP A 23 2.68 -3.49 -28.51
N MET A 24 2.85 -2.27 -28.02
CA MET A 24 2.06 -1.79 -26.88
C MET A 24 0.58 -1.75 -27.25
N CYS A 25 -0.28 -2.14 -26.32
CA CYS A 25 -1.71 -1.96 -26.50
C CYS A 25 -2.02 -0.48 -26.72
N ASP A 26 -2.99 -0.20 -27.56
CA ASP A 26 -3.59 1.13 -27.62
C ASP A 26 -4.29 1.38 -26.28
N TYR A 27 -3.66 2.20 -25.44
CA TYR A 27 -4.12 2.48 -24.09
C TYR A 27 -5.56 3.04 -24.12
N ASP A 28 -5.83 3.97 -25.03
CA ASP A 28 -7.13 4.62 -25.12
C ASP A 28 -8.24 3.65 -25.58
N ALA A 29 -7.90 2.68 -26.40
CA ALA A 29 -8.88 1.69 -26.88
C ALA A 29 -9.09 0.51 -25.91
N THR A 30 -8.09 0.20 -25.09
CA THR A 30 -8.04 -1.08 -24.37
C THR A 30 -8.09 -0.94 -22.86
N VAL A 31 -7.40 0.07 -22.31
CA VAL A 31 -7.37 0.34 -20.87
C VAL A 31 -8.46 1.36 -20.57
N GLY A 32 -9.54 0.94 -19.96
CA GLY A 32 -10.70 1.79 -19.66
C GLY A 32 -10.44 2.90 -18.63
N CYS A 33 -9.32 3.61 -18.71
CA CYS A 33 -8.95 4.70 -17.83
C CYS A 33 -8.53 5.90 -18.66
N TYR A 34 -9.32 6.98 -18.62
CA TYR A 34 -9.14 8.15 -19.48
C TYR A 34 -8.99 9.43 -18.67
N LYS A 35 -8.04 10.27 -19.03
CA LYS A 35 -8.01 11.66 -18.59
C LYS A 35 -9.06 12.45 -19.37
N VAL A 36 -10.05 13.02 -18.67
CA VAL A 36 -11.05 13.91 -19.27
C VAL A 36 -10.56 15.36 -19.23
N ASP A 37 -10.06 15.79 -18.08
CA ASP A 37 -9.43 17.09 -17.87
C ASP A 37 -8.40 16.99 -16.72
N ASP A 38 -7.87 18.10 -16.24
CA ASP A 38 -6.82 18.10 -15.21
C ASP A 38 -7.30 17.60 -13.83
N TYR A 39 -8.60 17.52 -13.60
CA TYR A 39 -9.20 17.11 -12.32
C TYR A 39 -10.19 15.94 -12.46
N THR A 40 -10.36 15.42 -13.68
CA THR A 40 -11.36 14.39 -13.96
C THR A 40 -10.75 13.18 -14.64
N ILE A 41 -10.91 12.02 -14.03
CA ILE A 41 -10.56 10.72 -14.60
C ILE A 41 -11.86 9.94 -14.84
N ARG A 42 -11.98 9.31 -16.00
CA ARG A 42 -13.07 8.39 -16.32
C ARG A 42 -12.58 6.96 -16.37
N TYR A 43 -13.26 6.10 -15.61
CA TYR A 43 -13.09 4.66 -15.70
C TYR A 43 -14.23 4.06 -16.49
N VAL A 44 -13.91 3.17 -17.43
CA VAL A 44 -14.87 2.37 -18.21
C VAL A 44 -14.56 0.90 -17.96
N THR A 45 -15.47 0.21 -17.32
CA THR A 45 -15.30 -1.21 -16.96
C THR A 45 -15.91 -2.09 -18.06
N ALA A 46 -15.30 -3.25 -18.33
CA ALA A 46 -15.77 -4.20 -19.34
C ALA A 46 -17.14 -4.83 -19.00
N GLN A 47 -17.49 -4.82 -17.73
CA GLN A 47 -18.78 -5.31 -17.24
C GLN A 47 -19.24 -4.47 -16.05
N TYR A 48 -20.50 -4.61 -15.68
CA TYR A 48 -21.02 -3.91 -14.50
C TYR A 48 -20.23 -4.30 -13.24
N ILE A 49 -19.84 -3.29 -12.50
CA ILE A 49 -19.26 -3.41 -11.15
C ILE A 49 -19.99 -2.42 -10.25
N ASP A 50 -20.40 -2.85 -9.07
CA ASP A 50 -20.99 -1.94 -8.11
C ASP A 50 -19.92 -1.00 -7.52
N LEU A 51 -20.36 0.15 -6.98
CA LEU A 51 -19.46 1.19 -6.49
C LEU A 51 -18.53 0.69 -5.38
N ASN A 52 -19.01 -0.16 -4.48
CA ASN A 52 -18.19 -0.65 -3.36
C ASN A 52 -17.04 -1.52 -3.87
N ASN A 53 -17.33 -2.47 -4.76
CA ASN A 53 -16.30 -3.31 -5.37
C ASN A 53 -15.32 -2.50 -6.24
N PHE A 54 -15.82 -1.46 -6.93
CA PHE A 54 -14.95 -0.54 -7.67
C PHE A 54 -13.98 0.20 -6.72
N LEU A 55 -14.47 0.75 -5.60
CA LEU A 55 -13.64 1.44 -4.62
C LEU A 55 -12.61 0.49 -3.98
N ILE A 56 -13.00 -0.74 -3.66
CA ILE A 56 -12.07 -1.78 -3.17
C ILE A 56 -10.98 -2.04 -4.21
N SER A 57 -11.33 -2.13 -5.50
CA SER A 57 -10.33 -2.31 -6.56
C SER A 57 -9.35 -1.14 -6.63
N CYS A 58 -9.81 0.09 -6.37
CA CYS A 58 -8.95 1.27 -6.35
C CYS A 58 -7.95 1.28 -5.19
N THR A 59 -8.18 0.52 -4.11
CA THR A 59 -7.21 0.44 -2.99
C THR A 59 -5.87 -0.17 -3.40
N ASN A 60 -5.84 -0.93 -4.48
CA ASN A 60 -4.62 -1.51 -5.05
C ASN A 60 -3.96 -0.64 -6.14
N THR A 61 -4.52 0.55 -6.37
CA THR A 61 -3.98 1.48 -7.38
C THR A 61 -3.09 2.51 -6.70
N TRP A 62 -1.79 2.44 -6.97
CA TRP A 62 -0.80 3.33 -6.39
C TRP A 62 -0.62 4.56 -7.27
N LEU A 63 -0.70 5.74 -6.65
CA LEU A 63 -0.39 6.98 -7.33
C LEU A 63 1.11 7.14 -7.48
N VAL A 64 1.53 7.55 -8.67
CA VAL A 64 2.93 7.75 -9.02
C VAL A 64 3.14 9.20 -9.42
N TYR A 65 4.16 9.84 -8.84
CA TYR A 65 4.55 11.18 -9.28
C TYR A 65 5.37 11.09 -10.55
N LYS A 66 4.72 11.41 -11.66
CA LYS A 66 5.25 11.26 -13.02
C LYS A 66 6.68 11.80 -13.18
N PRO A 67 7.03 13.05 -12.71
CA PRO A 67 8.38 13.57 -12.92
C PRO A 67 9.48 12.70 -12.29
N TYR A 68 9.24 12.13 -11.09
CA TYR A 68 10.23 11.27 -10.44
C TYR A 68 10.30 9.90 -11.11
N TYR A 69 9.14 9.37 -11.53
CA TYR A 69 9.09 8.11 -12.26
C TYR A 69 9.87 8.16 -13.57
N GLU A 70 9.60 9.19 -14.38
CA GLU A 70 10.26 9.38 -15.67
C GLU A 70 11.75 9.70 -15.53
N ALA A 71 12.13 10.50 -14.53
CA ALA A 71 13.56 10.79 -14.27
C ALA A 71 14.36 9.55 -13.88
N GLY A 72 13.71 8.56 -13.28
CA GLY A 72 14.34 7.31 -12.88
C GLY A 72 14.19 6.17 -13.88
N MET A 73 13.57 6.41 -15.04
CA MET A 73 13.34 5.36 -16.05
C MET A 73 14.64 4.90 -16.70
N ASP A 74 14.77 3.58 -16.81
CA ASP A 74 15.78 2.90 -17.64
C ASP A 74 15.07 2.07 -18.71
N THR A 75 15.33 2.42 -19.97
CA THR A 75 14.77 1.79 -21.16
C THR A 75 15.81 0.98 -21.93
N THR A 76 16.99 0.80 -21.38
CA THR A 76 18.10 0.10 -22.06
C THR A 76 17.92 -1.42 -22.10
N GLY A 77 17.11 -1.95 -21.16
CA GLY A 77 16.77 -3.37 -21.09
C GLY A 77 15.56 -3.76 -21.94
N THR A 78 15.20 -5.03 -21.85
CA THR A 78 14.00 -5.58 -22.50
C THR A 78 12.71 -5.01 -21.89
N LEU A 79 12.74 -4.70 -20.59
CA LEU A 79 11.65 -4.05 -19.85
C LEU A 79 12.10 -2.65 -19.44
N THR A 80 11.17 -1.71 -19.49
CA THR A 80 11.38 -0.42 -18.85
C THR A 80 11.30 -0.59 -17.33
N THR A 81 12.33 -0.16 -16.63
CA THR A 81 12.37 -0.12 -15.17
C THR A 81 12.43 1.31 -14.67
N THR A 82 12.23 1.52 -13.39
CA THR A 82 12.38 2.83 -12.75
C THR A 82 12.94 2.63 -11.34
N ASN A 83 13.69 3.61 -10.86
CA ASN A 83 14.14 3.66 -9.47
C ASN A 83 13.17 4.43 -8.56
N TYR A 84 11.96 4.78 -9.06
CA TYR A 84 10.93 5.44 -8.25
C TYR A 84 10.63 4.65 -6.96
N GLY A 85 10.63 5.34 -5.82
CA GLY A 85 10.33 4.72 -4.52
C GLY A 85 11.47 3.94 -3.88
N THR A 86 12.68 3.96 -4.45
CA THR A 86 13.84 3.22 -3.88
C THR A 86 14.70 4.05 -2.94
N ALA A 87 14.52 5.38 -2.94
CA ALA A 87 15.23 6.33 -2.09
C ALA A 87 14.31 7.49 -1.73
N ILE A 88 14.67 8.27 -0.70
CA ILE A 88 13.85 9.39 -0.23
C ILE A 88 13.68 10.44 -1.31
N GLU A 89 14.75 10.76 -2.03
CA GLU A 89 14.78 11.77 -3.07
C GLU A 89 13.96 11.44 -4.31
N ASN A 90 13.64 10.18 -4.52
CA ASN A 90 12.79 9.72 -5.63
C ASN A 90 11.45 9.12 -5.18
N THR A 91 11.05 9.41 -3.94
CA THR A 91 9.77 8.99 -3.36
C THR A 91 8.88 10.21 -3.13
N MET A 92 7.64 10.16 -3.62
CA MET A 92 6.64 11.19 -3.35
C MET A 92 5.55 10.63 -2.45
N SER A 93 5.25 11.34 -1.37
CA SER A 93 4.17 11.00 -0.44
C SER A 93 2.94 11.84 -0.74
N TYR A 94 1.80 11.20 -0.99
CA TYR A 94 0.49 11.82 -1.19
C TYR A 94 -0.40 11.75 0.04
N GLY A 95 0.00 10.94 1.03
CA GLY A 95 -0.74 10.69 2.25
C GLY A 95 -0.38 11.62 3.42
N PRO A 96 -0.93 11.32 4.61
CA PRO A 96 -0.73 12.12 5.82
C PRO A 96 0.72 12.13 6.33
N TYR A 97 1.51 11.14 5.94
CA TYR A 97 2.91 11.04 6.35
C TYR A 97 3.85 11.00 5.15
N LYS A 98 5.03 11.57 5.32
CA LYS A 98 6.13 11.52 4.35
C LYS A 98 7.35 10.83 4.95
N LEU A 99 8.05 10.05 4.13
CA LEU A 99 9.29 9.38 4.50
C LEU A 99 10.44 10.42 4.59
N VAL A 100 11.14 10.46 5.72
CA VAL A 100 12.26 11.39 5.96
C VAL A 100 13.57 10.70 6.28
N SER A 101 13.52 9.41 6.65
CA SER A 101 14.72 8.58 6.84
C SER A 101 14.44 7.16 6.38
N LEU A 102 15.37 6.61 5.61
CA LEU A 102 15.35 5.22 5.15
C LEU A 102 16.73 4.61 5.38
N GLN A 103 16.81 3.66 6.29
CA GLN A 103 17.97 2.81 6.49
C GLN A 103 17.56 1.39 6.11
N ALA A 104 18.05 0.92 4.98
CA ALA A 104 17.69 -0.41 4.47
C ALA A 104 17.90 -1.48 5.54
N ASP A 105 16.93 -2.39 5.64
CA ASP A 105 16.90 -3.51 6.59
C ASP A 105 17.06 -3.11 8.08
N LYS A 106 16.84 -1.85 8.41
CA LYS A 106 17.01 -1.34 9.77
C LYS A 106 15.86 -0.49 10.26
N GLN A 107 15.60 0.65 9.60
CA GLN A 107 14.63 1.61 10.12
C GLN A 107 14.07 2.50 9.03
N MET A 108 12.79 2.85 9.14
CA MET A 108 12.15 3.92 8.39
C MET A 108 11.56 4.94 9.37
N VAL A 109 11.66 6.22 9.03
CA VAL A 109 11.07 7.31 9.80
C VAL A 109 10.16 8.13 8.91
N PHE A 110 8.93 8.28 9.36
CA PHE A 110 7.92 9.10 8.72
C PHE A 110 7.56 10.27 9.64
N VAL A 111 7.26 11.42 9.07
CA VAL A 111 6.71 12.58 9.78
C VAL A 111 5.43 13.04 9.09
N GLN A 112 4.62 13.82 9.78
CA GLN A 112 3.43 14.42 9.18
C GLN A 112 3.80 15.18 7.89
N ASN A 113 2.95 15.00 6.87
CA ASN A 113 3.12 15.66 5.57
C ASN A 113 2.31 16.96 5.57
N GLU A 114 2.97 18.09 5.74
CA GLU A 114 2.34 19.40 5.81
C GLU A 114 1.61 19.82 4.52
N ASN A 115 1.83 19.09 3.42
CA ASN A 115 1.17 19.32 2.14
C ASN A 115 -0.05 18.41 1.94
N TRP A 116 -0.33 17.52 2.86
CA TRP A 116 -1.49 16.66 2.75
C TRP A 116 -2.77 17.45 3.03
N TYR A 117 -3.75 17.32 2.13
CA TYR A 117 -5.01 18.08 2.15
C TYR A 117 -5.89 17.81 3.39
N GLY A 118 -5.65 16.73 4.12
CA GLY A 118 -6.40 16.35 5.33
C GLY A 118 -5.86 16.96 6.62
N TYR A 119 -4.83 17.83 6.55
CA TYR A 119 -4.37 18.60 7.70
C TYR A 119 -4.75 20.08 7.60
N GLU A 120 -5.13 20.64 8.75
CA GLU A 120 -5.24 22.07 8.96
C GLU A 120 -4.03 22.55 9.79
N LYS A 121 -3.32 23.56 9.28
CA LYS A 121 -2.18 24.14 9.96
C LYS A 121 -2.65 25.14 11.01
N GLN A 122 -2.26 24.93 12.26
CA GLN A 122 -2.59 25.79 13.38
C GLN A 122 -1.63 27.00 13.49
N GLU A 123 -2.01 27.99 14.30
CA GLU A 123 -1.19 29.20 14.51
C GLU A 123 0.18 28.91 15.12
N ASP A 124 0.28 27.87 15.96
CA ASP A 124 1.54 27.41 16.58
C ASP A 124 2.41 26.57 15.64
N GLY A 125 1.91 26.32 14.41
CA GLY A 125 2.61 25.54 13.38
C GLY A 125 2.34 24.03 13.46
N SER A 126 1.57 23.55 14.42
CA SER A 126 1.14 22.15 14.49
C SER A 126 0.13 21.83 13.39
N LEU A 127 -0.02 20.53 13.08
CA LEU A 127 -0.95 20.03 12.08
C LEU A 127 -2.08 19.28 12.77
N LEU A 128 -3.31 19.74 12.55
CA LEU A 128 -4.52 19.08 13.04
C LEU A 128 -5.18 18.30 11.92
N SER A 129 -5.46 17.03 12.15
CA SER A 129 -6.22 16.23 11.19
C SER A 129 -7.68 16.68 11.14
N MET A 130 -8.19 16.86 9.93
CA MET A 130 -9.61 17.15 9.68
C MET A 130 -10.47 15.88 9.66
N THR A 131 -9.84 14.70 9.73
CA THR A 131 -10.54 13.41 9.76
C THR A 131 -10.47 12.81 11.16
N ASN A 132 -11.61 12.37 11.66
CA ASN A 132 -11.74 11.76 12.98
C ASN A 132 -12.37 10.37 12.87
N PHE A 133 -12.20 9.57 13.89
CA PHE A 133 -12.96 8.35 14.12
C PHE A 133 -13.51 8.33 15.54
N GLU A 134 -14.58 7.59 15.76
CA GLU A 134 -15.22 7.46 17.07
C GLU A 134 -14.58 6.27 17.83
N VAL A 135 -14.13 6.54 19.05
CA VAL A 135 -13.64 5.51 19.98
C VAL A 135 -14.37 5.71 21.31
N ASP A 136 -15.14 4.73 21.74
CA ASP A 136 -15.90 4.76 23.00
C ASP A 136 -16.82 5.99 23.14
N GLY A 137 -17.31 6.53 22.02
CA GLY A 137 -18.16 7.72 21.95
C GLY A 137 -17.38 9.05 21.96
N GLU A 138 -16.08 9.00 21.91
CA GLU A 138 -15.21 10.17 21.76
C GLU A 138 -14.69 10.29 20.33
N SER A 139 -14.68 11.51 19.81
CA SER A 139 -14.11 11.81 18.50
C SER A 139 -12.61 11.99 18.62
N VAL A 140 -11.84 11.09 17.94
CA VAL A 140 -10.38 11.06 18.01
C VAL A 140 -9.82 11.40 16.63
N PRO A 141 -8.89 12.38 16.52
CA PRO A 141 -8.31 12.73 15.23
C PRO A 141 -7.45 11.58 14.69
N GLN A 142 -7.69 11.23 13.42
CA GLN A 142 -6.82 10.32 12.68
C GLN A 142 -5.49 11.00 12.39
N TYR A 143 -4.45 10.20 12.21
CA TYR A 143 -3.12 10.70 11.83
C TYR A 143 -2.54 11.78 12.76
N ALA A 144 -2.86 11.71 14.06
CA ALA A 144 -2.42 12.68 15.05
C ALA A 144 -0.94 12.52 15.47
N ALA A 145 -0.35 11.34 15.26
CA ALA A 145 1.06 11.12 15.57
C ALA A 145 1.95 12.04 14.72
N THR A 146 2.86 12.76 15.37
CA THR A 146 3.77 13.69 14.66
C THR A 146 4.86 12.96 13.88
N SER A 147 5.21 11.75 14.32
CA SER A 147 6.16 10.86 13.64
C SER A 147 5.82 9.41 13.87
N ILE A 148 6.21 8.58 12.91
CA ILE A 148 6.11 7.11 12.99
C ILE A 148 7.50 6.57 12.70
N VAL A 149 8.02 5.77 13.62
CA VAL A 149 9.30 5.06 13.46
C VAL A 149 8.99 3.58 13.28
N VAL A 150 9.45 3.01 12.18
CA VAL A 150 9.30 1.58 11.88
C VAL A 150 10.68 0.95 11.95
N ASP A 151 10.89 0.11 12.95
CA ASP A 151 12.13 -0.65 13.12
C ASP A 151 11.97 -2.05 12.52
N VAL A 152 12.98 -2.49 11.77
CA VAL A 152 13.05 -3.84 11.23
C VAL A 152 13.76 -4.73 12.23
N MET A 153 13.05 -5.70 12.79
CA MET A 153 13.62 -6.63 13.78
C MET A 153 12.91 -7.99 13.70
N ASP A 154 13.53 -9.00 14.30
CA ASP A 154 12.88 -10.31 14.44
C ASP A 154 11.79 -10.31 15.52
N ASP A 155 10.86 -11.28 15.46
CA ASP A 155 9.70 -11.37 16.33
C ASP A 155 10.08 -11.43 17.82
N SER A 156 11.19 -12.10 18.17
CA SER A 156 11.61 -12.22 19.56
C SER A 156 12.11 -10.89 20.12
N SER A 157 12.83 -10.13 19.31
CA SER A 157 13.28 -8.77 19.63
C SER A 157 12.11 -7.80 19.71
N ALA A 158 11.15 -7.88 18.79
CA ALA A 158 9.93 -7.08 18.79
C ALA A 158 9.10 -7.30 20.06
N LYS A 159 8.90 -8.56 20.44
CA LYS A 159 8.23 -8.90 21.71
C LYS A 159 8.91 -8.27 22.92
N GLN A 160 10.24 -8.37 23.01
CA GLN A 160 10.98 -7.80 24.13
C GLN A 160 10.91 -6.29 24.17
N ALA A 161 11.02 -5.63 23.00
CA ALA A 161 10.90 -4.18 22.89
C ALA A 161 9.49 -3.71 23.28
N PHE A 162 8.44 -4.41 22.84
CA PHE A 162 7.06 -4.12 23.26
C PHE A 162 6.86 -4.26 24.78
N LEU A 163 7.35 -5.35 25.36
CA LEU A 163 7.23 -5.58 26.81
C LEU A 163 7.98 -4.54 27.65
N LYS A 164 9.03 -3.92 27.10
CA LYS A 164 9.76 -2.79 27.71
C LYS A 164 9.08 -1.44 27.48
N GLY A 165 8.07 -1.37 26.61
CA GLY A 165 7.41 -0.12 26.23
C GLY A 165 8.17 0.69 25.15
N GLU A 166 9.07 0.05 24.42
CA GLU A 166 9.86 0.65 23.32
C GLU A 166 9.12 0.59 21.98
N LEU A 167 8.09 -0.28 21.86
CA LEU A 167 7.20 -0.37 20.71
C LEU A 167 5.75 -0.04 21.07
N ALA A 168 5.05 0.64 20.19
CA ALA A 168 3.64 0.97 20.33
C ALA A 168 2.75 -0.25 20.15
N GLU A 169 3.13 -1.17 19.25
CA GLU A 169 2.37 -2.38 18.96
C GLU A 169 3.29 -3.58 18.69
N TRP A 170 2.75 -4.75 18.90
CA TRP A 170 3.35 -6.03 18.57
C TRP A 170 2.25 -7.06 18.35
N SER A 171 2.38 -7.88 17.32
CA SER A 171 1.43 -8.95 17.02
C SER A 171 1.94 -10.27 17.60
N PRO A 172 1.28 -10.84 18.63
CA PRO A 172 1.68 -12.12 19.18
C PRO A 172 1.40 -13.25 18.17
N SER A 173 2.26 -14.27 18.17
CA SER A 173 2.01 -15.49 17.43
C SER A 173 0.73 -16.20 17.94
N PRO A 174 0.09 -17.08 17.14
CA PRO A 174 -1.10 -17.83 17.59
C PRO A 174 -0.89 -18.60 18.92
N GLU A 175 0.32 -19.06 19.16
CA GLU A 175 0.70 -19.80 20.38
C GLU A 175 0.80 -18.87 21.59
N GLU A 176 1.19 -17.63 21.37
CA GLU A 176 1.37 -16.63 22.40
C GLU A 176 0.09 -15.90 22.79
N VAL A 177 -0.90 -15.82 21.88
CA VAL A 177 -2.18 -15.14 22.12
C VAL A 177 -2.83 -15.61 23.42
N PHE A 178 -2.75 -16.91 23.74
CA PHE A 178 -3.34 -17.44 24.97
C PHE A 178 -2.68 -16.91 26.23
N ALA A 179 -1.38 -16.59 26.20
CA ALA A 179 -0.67 -16.01 27.34
C ALA A 179 -1.13 -14.57 27.62
N PHE A 180 -1.65 -13.89 26.61
CA PHE A 180 -2.13 -12.50 26.71
C PHE A 180 -3.66 -12.39 26.67
N ALA A 181 -4.39 -13.50 26.72
CA ALA A 181 -5.85 -13.53 26.54
C ALA A 181 -6.63 -12.68 27.55
N THR A 182 -6.06 -12.41 28.73
CA THR A 182 -6.64 -11.57 29.78
C THR A 182 -6.04 -10.18 29.85
N SER A 183 -5.14 -9.84 28.92
CA SER A 183 -4.53 -8.51 28.86
C SER A 183 -5.53 -7.50 28.30
N ASP A 184 -5.64 -6.36 28.94
CA ASP A 184 -6.38 -5.19 28.47
C ASP A 184 -5.75 -4.52 27.23
N ARG A 185 -4.51 -4.92 26.92
CA ARG A 185 -3.76 -4.46 25.74
C ARG A 185 -3.92 -5.38 24.53
N LEU A 186 -4.62 -6.51 24.66
CA LEU A 186 -4.88 -7.41 23.55
C LEU A 186 -6.08 -6.90 22.74
N TYR A 187 -5.79 -6.34 21.58
CA TYR A 187 -6.81 -5.95 20.62
C TYR A 187 -7.18 -7.14 19.73
N LYS A 188 -8.47 -7.37 19.55
CA LYS A 188 -9.01 -8.37 18.63
C LYS A 188 -9.86 -7.64 17.60
N VAL A 189 -9.57 -7.88 16.35
CA VAL A 189 -10.32 -7.32 15.22
C VAL A 189 -10.94 -8.48 14.45
N ASP A 190 -12.23 -8.38 14.17
CA ASP A 190 -12.90 -9.33 13.29
C ASP A 190 -12.37 -9.18 11.86
N ASP A 191 -12.06 -10.30 11.24
CA ASP A 191 -11.61 -10.32 9.86
C ASP A 191 -12.78 -10.35 8.89
N THR A 192 -12.54 -9.89 7.67
CA THR A 192 -13.55 -9.84 6.60
C THR A 192 -13.66 -11.14 5.81
N PHE A 193 -12.85 -12.16 6.12
CA PHE A 193 -12.89 -13.45 5.44
C PHE A 193 -13.03 -14.62 6.42
N THR A 194 -13.55 -15.73 5.92
CA THR A 194 -13.68 -16.99 6.66
C THR A 194 -12.64 -17.96 6.14
N MET A 195 -11.82 -18.49 7.04
CA MET A 195 -10.93 -19.61 6.72
C MET A 195 -11.70 -20.93 6.83
N SER A 196 -11.60 -21.76 5.79
CA SER A 196 -12.26 -23.07 5.75
C SER A 196 -11.27 -24.17 5.38
N PHE A 197 -11.43 -25.33 5.98
CA PHE A 197 -10.71 -26.53 5.59
C PHE A 197 -11.58 -27.34 4.62
N PHE A 198 -11.03 -27.61 3.44
CA PHE A 198 -11.67 -28.49 2.45
C PHE A 198 -11.03 -29.85 2.52
N PHE A 199 -11.80 -30.86 2.94
CA PHE A 199 -11.33 -32.23 2.92
C PHE A 199 -11.60 -32.83 1.54
N ASN A 200 -10.58 -33.39 0.92
CA ASN A 200 -10.75 -34.21 -0.27
C ASN A 200 -11.37 -35.54 0.15
N CYS A 201 -12.69 -35.65 0.11
CA CYS A 201 -13.43 -36.85 0.48
C CYS A 201 -13.42 -37.93 -0.60
N GLY A 202 -12.44 -37.88 -1.51
CA GLY A 202 -12.12 -38.93 -2.42
C GLY A 202 -13.19 -39.17 -3.51
N LEU A 203 -13.11 -38.40 -4.57
CA LEU A 203 -13.41 -38.98 -5.87
C LEU A 203 -12.21 -39.86 -6.19
N LYS A 204 -12.40 -41.19 -6.11
CA LYS A 204 -11.40 -42.14 -6.64
C LYS A 204 -11.25 -41.83 -8.11
N SER A 205 -10.01 -41.46 -8.49
CA SER A 205 -9.59 -41.45 -9.89
C SER A 205 -9.72 -42.82 -10.50
#